data_56bf9eae5b273f19bb2dd4c5333b574b
#
_entry.id   56bf9eae5b273f19bb2dd4c5333b574b
#
_cell.length_a   1.000
_cell.length_b   1.000
_cell.length_c   1.000
_cell.angle_alpha   90.00
_cell.angle_beta   90.00
_cell.angle_gamma   90.00
#
_symmetry.space_group_name_H-M   'P 1'
#
loop_
_entity.id
_entity.type
_entity.pdbx_description
1 polymer ?
#
loop_
_entity_poly.entity_id
_entity_poly.type
_entity_poly.pdbx_seq_one_letter_code
_entity_poly.pdbx_strand_id
1 'polypeptide(L)'
;MSPAGIPGRVEPPVTPTSAPFWEATRDERYLLQFCLDCDRAVFYPRELCPHCGGSSLGWRPASGRGTVHTFTVDHKGNPAIGGGAPFVIALVELDEGVRV
;
A
#
# COMPACT_ATOMS: atom_id res chain seq x y z
N MET A 1 16.02 -5.94 9.85
CA MET A 1 15.53 -5.08 9.34
C MET A 1 15.84 -4.75 8.07
N SER A 2 15.10 -4.35 7.53
CA SER A 2 15.39 -4.05 6.36
C SER A 2 16.07 -2.94 6.24
N PRO A 3 17.02 -3.13 5.91
CA PRO A 3 17.72 -2.06 5.58
C PRO A 3 17.06 -1.19 4.66
N ALA A 4 17.69 -0.34 4.23
CA ALA A 4 17.22 0.64 3.37
C ALA A 4 16.73 0.15 2.05
N GLY A 5 16.53 -1.08 1.90
CA GLY A 5 16.04 -1.62 0.67
C GLY A 5 17.08 -1.72 -0.42
N ILE A 6 16.65 -1.73 -1.66
CA ILE A 6 17.52 -1.92 -2.82
C ILE A 6 18.20 -0.60 -3.17
N PRO A 7 19.52 -0.60 -3.36
CA PRO A 7 20.22 0.61 -3.74
C PRO A 7 19.62 1.25 -4.99
N GLY A 8 19.48 2.57 -4.97
CA GLY A 8 18.88 3.32 -6.08
C GLY A 8 17.39 3.45 -6.04
N ARG A 9 16.73 2.80 -5.10
CA ARG A 9 15.28 2.96 -4.93
C ARG A 9 14.96 3.96 -3.84
N VAL A 10 13.86 4.69 -4.04
CA VAL A 10 13.37 5.65 -3.06
C VAL A 10 12.36 4.93 -2.18
N GLU A 11 12.58 4.97 -0.86
CA GLU A 11 11.61 4.42 0.07
C GLU A 11 10.49 5.43 0.29
N PRO A 12 9.24 4.95 0.42
CA PRO A 12 8.15 5.86 0.75
C PRO A 12 8.33 6.43 2.15
N PRO A 13 7.93 7.68 2.37
CA PRO A 13 8.04 8.26 3.71
C PRO A 13 7.10 7.58 4.67
N VAL A 14 7.58 7.30 5.87
CA VAL A 14 6.77 6.70 6.93
C VAL A 14 6.27 7.82 7.82
N THR A 15 4.95 7.98 7.87
CA THR A 15 4.30 8.97 8.73
C THR A 15 3.67 8.25 9.92
N PRO A 16 3.29 8.95 11.00
CA PRO A 16 2.57 8.31 12.09
C PRO A 16 1.29 7.60 11.63
N THR A 17 0.62 8.14 10.63
CA THR A 17 -0.59 7.54 10.08
C THR A 17 -0.30 6.25 9.34
N SER A 18 0.79 6.17 8.60
CA SER A 18 1.12 4.99 7.79
C SER A 18 2.05 4.01 8.50
N ALA A 19 2.60 4.37 9.65
CA ALA A 19 3.58 3.54 10.34
C ALA A 19 3.10 2.10 10.60
N PRO A 20 1.86 1.86 11.07
CA PRO A 20 1.41 0.48 11.29
C PRO A 20 1.44 -0.37 10.04
N PHE A 21 1.11 0.22 8.88
CA PHE A 21 1.14 -0.49 7.61
C PHE A 21 2.58 -0.91 7.26
N TRP A 22 3.52 0.03 7.30
CA TRP A 22 4.90 -0.25 6.92
C TRP A 22 5.60 -1.17 7.91
N GLU A 23 5.30 -1.04 9.21
CA GLU A 23 5.87 -1.93 10.23
C GLU A 23 5.39 -3.36 10.03
N ALA A 24 4.13 -3.55 9.66
CA ALA A 24 3.60 -4.88 9.39
C ALA A 24 4.30 -5.50 8.17
N THR A 25 4.59 -4.72 7.14
CA THR A 25 5.26 -5.26 5.95
C THR A 25 6.67 -5.77 6.27
N ARG A 26 7.34 -5.19 7.25
CA ARG A 26 8.65 -5.69 7.68
C ARG A 26 8.56 -7.08 8.29
N ASP A 27 7.41 -7.41 8.87
CA ASP A 27 7.13 -8.73 9.44
C ASP A 27 6.42 -9.64 8.46
N GLU A 28 6.39 -9.27 7.18
CA GLU A 28 5.70 -9.99 6.12
C GLU A 28 4.20 -10.14 6.37
N ARG A 29 3.61 -9.17 7.08
CA ARG A 29 2.17 -9.10 7.29
C ARG A 29 1.58 -7.97 6.46
N TYR A 30 0.39 -8.17 5.97
CA TYR A 30 -0.32 -7.15 5.21
C TYR A 30 -1.49 -6.67 6.05
N LEU A 31 -1.37 -5.47 6.63
CA LEU A 31 -2.45 -4.85 7.38
C LEU A 31 -3.10 -3.78 6.52
N LEU A 32 -4.43 -3.78 6.50
CA LEU A 32 -5.19 -2.72 5.88
C LEU A 32 -5.90 -1.90 6.93
N GLN A 33 -6.00 -0.59 6.68
CA GLN A 33 -6.81 0.28 7.49
C GLN A 33 -8.28 0.09 7.13
N PHE A 34 -9.14 0.07 8.14
CA PHE A 34 -10.58 -0.04 7.94
C PHE A 34 -11.29 1.04 8.74
N CYS A 35 -12.36 1.57 8.16
CA CYS A 35 -13.24 2.47 8.88
C CYS A 35 -14.19 1.64 9.75
N LEU A 36 -14.21 1.91 11.05
CA LEU A 36 -15.06 1.18 11.99
C LEU A 36 -16.52 1.61 11.88
N ASP A 37 -16.78 2.79 11.30
CA ASP A 37 -18.15 3.28 11.15
C ASP A 37 -18.83 2.73 9.90
N CYS A 38 -18.15 2.72 8.76
CA CYS A 38 -18.76 2.24 7.52
C CYS A 38 -18.23 0.87 7.08
N ASP A 39 -17.28 0.29 7.82
CA ASP A 39 -16.73 -1.04 7.61
C ASP A 39 -16.07 -1.23 6.22
N ARG A 40 -15.50 -0.17 5.68
CA ARG A 40 -14.81 -0.23 4.41
C ARG A 40 -13.30 -0.16 4.59
N ALA A 41 -12.60 -0.87 3.74
CA ALA A 41 -11.15 -0.80 3.70
C ALA A 41 -10.71 0.56 3.15
N VAL A 42 -9.60 1.05 3.67
CA VAL A 42 -9.03 2.34 3.28
C VAL A 42 -7.58 2.11 2.87
N PHE A 43 -7.26 2.49 1.65
CA PHE A 43 -5.88 2.52 1.18
C PHE A 43 -5.69 3.77 0.33
N TYR A 44 -4.71 4.48 0.52
CA TYR A 44 -3.56 4.42 1.40
C TYR A 44 -3.96 4.92 2.82
N PRO A 45 -3.21 4.58 3.91
CA PRO A 45 -3.63 4.98 5.27
C PRO A 45 -3.89 6.47 5.42
N ARG A 46 -4.99 6.83 6.05
CA ARG A 46 -5.47 8.20 6.20
C ARG A 46 -5.91 8.46 7.62
N GLU A 47 -6.06 9.73 7.95
CA GLU A 47 -6.58 10.14 9.25
C GLU A 47 -8.10 10.15 9.27
N LEU A 48 -8.73 10.32 8.11
CA LEU A 48 -10.19 10.31 7.96
C LEU A 48 -10.57 9.34 6.86
N CYS A 49 -11.71 8.69 7.04
CA CYS A 49 -12.23 7.78 6.04
C CYS A 49 -12.66 8.56 4.79
N PRO A 50 -12.17 8.20 3.60
CA PRO A 50 -12.58 8.89 2.39
C PRO A 50 -14.00 8.57 1.95
N HIS A 51 -14.62 7.54 2.53
CA HIS A 51 -15.97 7.12 2.16
C HIS A 51 -17.05 7.82 2.99
N CYS A 52 -16.82 7.98 4.29
CA CYS A 52 -17.83 8.57 5.18
C CYS A 52 -17.34 9.77 5.98
N GLY A 53 -16.04 10.10 5.90
CA GLY A 53 -15.48 11.23 6.63
C GLY A 53 -15.23 10.98 8.12
N GLY A 54 -15.49 9.76 8.59
CA GLY A 54 -15.28 9.44 10.01
C GLY A 54 -13.81 9.31 10.38
N SER A 55 -13.52 9.41 11.67
CA SER A 55 -12.16 9.28 12.19
C SER A 55 -11.93 7.98 12.96
N SER A 56 -12.94 7.11 13.01
CA SER A 56 -12.82 5.83 13.72
C SER A 56 -12.18 4.79 12.82
N LEU A 57 -10.87 4.85 12.68
CA LEU A 57 -10.13 3.96 11.79
C LEU A 57 -9.36 2.92 12.62
N GLY A 58 -9.36 1.69 12.12
CA GLY A 58 -8.64 0.59 12.75
C GLY A 58 -7.85 -0.20 11.73
N TRP A 59 -7.21 -1.26 12.17
CA TRP A 59 -6.35 -2.09 11.34
C TRP A 59 -6.79 -3.54 11.40
N ARG A 60 -6.81 -4.19 10.23
CA ARG A 60 -7.14 -5.63 10.13
C ARG A 60 -6.17 -6.30 9.17
N PRO A 61 -5.83 -7.58 9.43
CA PRO A 61 -5.04 -8.33 8.46
C PRO A 61 -5.81 -8.48 7.15
N ALA A 62 -5.12 -8.30 6.05
CA ALA A 62 -5.69 -8.55 4.73
C ALA A 62 -5.33 -9.96 4.29
N SER A 63 -6.12 -10.49 3.35
CA SER A 63 -5.88 -11.83 2.83
C SER A 63 -4.60 -11.92 2.00
N GLY A 64 -4.15 -10.81 1.47
CA GLY A 64 -3.03 -10.78 0.53
C GLY A 64 -3.45 -11.20 -0.88
N ARG A 65 -4.74 -11.41 -1.12
CA ARG A 65 -5.26 -11.82 -2.42
C ARG A 65 -5.90 -10.66 -3.14
N GLY A 66 -5.80 -10.66 -4.44
CA GLY A 66 -6.42 -9.63 -5.24
C GLY A 66 -6.39 -9.99 -6.71
N THR A 67 -6.98 -9.12 -7.51
CA THR A 67 -7.05 -9.28 -8.95
C THR A 67 -6.39 -8.07 -9.59
N VAL A 68 -5.58 -8.30 -10.61
CA VAL A 68 -4.97 -7.18 -11.33
C VAL A 68 -6.07 -6.42 -12.07
N HIS A 69 -6.25 -5.16 -11.68
CA HIS A 69 -7.24 -4.30 -12.30
C HIS A 69 -6.72 -3.72 -13.61
N THR A 70 -5.47 -3.24 -13.57
CA THR A 70 -4.78 -2.75 -14.76
C THR A 70 -3.29 -2.80 -14.52
N PHE A 71 -2.52 -2.78 -15.59
CA PHE A 71 -1.07 -2.72 -15.47
C PHE A 71 -0.47 -2.00 -16.68
N THR A 72 0.77 -1.56 -16.51
CA THR A 72 1.57 -1.03 -17.61
C THR A 72 3.00 -1.52 -17.47
N VAL A 73 3.69 -1.60 -18.59
CA VAL A 73 5.10 -1.96 -18.61
C VAL A 73 5.91 -0.72 -18.96
N ASP A 74 6.82 -0.35 -18.08
CA ASP A 74 7.69 0.79 -18.32
C ASP A 74 8.97 0.28 -18.94
N HIS A 75 9.24 0.70 -20.17
CA HIS A 75 10.42 0.24 -20.91
C HIS A 75 11.62 1.15 -20.74
N LYS A 76 11.44 2.34 -20.17
CA LYS A 76 12.54 3.29 -19.99
C LYS A 76 13.25 3.13 -18.67
N GLY A 77 12.52 2.72 -17.66
CA GLY A 77 13.05 2.73 -16.31
C GLY A 77 13.05 4.12 -15.70
N ASN A 78 13.28 4.19 -14.41
CA ASN A 78 13.35 5.44 -13.68
C ASN A 78 14.40 5.31 -12.59
N PRO A 79 15.54 6.02 -12.70
CA PRO A 79 16.60 5.91 -11.69
C PRO A 79 16.12 6.25 -10.27
N ALA A 80 15.13 7.11 -10.12
CA ALA A 80 14.63 7.50 -8.82
C ALA A 80 13.94 6.36 -8.07
N ILE A 81 13.47 5.35 -8.79
CA ILE A 81 12.76 4.22 -8.15
C ILE A 81 13.44 2.89 -8.43
N GLY A 82 14.74 2.92 -8.65
CA GLY A 82 15.51 1.71 -8.85
C GLY A 82 15.82 1.36 -10.27
N GLY A 83 15.37 2.18 -11.20
CA GLY A 83 15.87 2.29 -12.54
C GLY A 83 15.86 1.15 -13.51
N GLY A 84 15.74 -0.05 -13.08
CA GLY A 84 15.82 -1.16 -14.02
C GLY A 84 14.63 -1.19 -14.98
N ALA A 85 14.91 -1.30 -16.27
CA ALA A 85 13.87 -1.44 -17.27
C ALA A 85 14.04 -2.78 -18.00
N PRO A 86 12.93 -3.38 -18.45
CA PRO A 86 11.55 -2.97 -18.21
C PRO A 86 11.07 -3.34 -16.80
N PHE A 87 10.08 -2.63 -16.32
CA PHE A 87 9.40 -3.02 -15.09
C PHE A 87 7.90 -2.81 -15.22
N VAL A 88 7.13 -3.49 -14.36
CA VAL A 88 5.67 -3.46 -14.43
C VAL A 88 5.14 -2.65 -13.25
N ILE A 89 4.20 -1.75 -13.56
CA ILE A 89 3.41 -1.05 -12.55
C ILE A 89 1.99 -1.56 -12.69
N ALA A 90 1.41 -2.02 -11.60
CA ALA A 90 0.06 -2.58 -11.63
C ALA A 90 -0.80 -1.99 -10.53
N LEU A 91 -2.10 -1.88 -10.82
CA LEU A 91 -3.12 -1.63 -9.82
C LEU A 91 -3.82 -2.94 -9.53
N VAL A 92 -3.82 -3.36 -8.29
CA VAL A 92 -4.43 -4.62 -7.87
C VAL A 92 -5.63 -4.29 -7.00
N GLU A 93 -6.78 -4.86 -7.35
CA GLU A 93 -7.95 -4.76 -6.49
C GLU A 93 -7.90 -5.93 -5.51
N LEU A 94 -7.73 -5.61 -4.24
CA LEU A 94 -7.70 -6.62 -3.19
C LEU A 94 -9.10 -7.15 -2.91
N ASP A 95 -9.17 -8.36 -2.35
CA ASP A 95 -10.45 -8.97 -1.99
C ASP A 95 -11.23 -8.08 -1.03
N GLU A 96 -10.54 -7.25 -0.27
CA GLU A 96 -11.15 -6.30 0.66
C GLU A 96 -11.78 -5.09 -0.03
N GLY A 97 -11.63 -4.96 -1.34
CA GLY A 97 -12.31 -3.92 -2.10
C GLY A 97 -11.53 -2.65 -2.36
N VAL A 98 -10.26 -2.59 -1.97
CA VAL A 98 -9.41 -1.43 -2.26
C VAL A 98 -8.43 -1.75 -3.38
N ARG A 99 -8.01 -0.73 -4.10
CA ARG A 99 -6.97 -0.86 -5.12
C ARG A 99 -5.64 -0.37 -4.57
N VAL A 100 -4.65 -1.14 -4.81
CA VAL A 100 -3.28 -0.85 -4.33
C VAL A 100 -2.28 -0.87 -5.47
#